data_c09c5e86e8eb1ac23b0c445b24237f11
#
_entry.id   c09c5e86e8eb1ac23b0c445b24237f11
#
_cell.length_a   1.000
_cell.length_b   1.000
_cell.length_c   1.000
_cell.angle_alpha   90.00
_cell.angle_beta   90.00
_cell.angle_gamma   90.00
#
_symmetry.space_group_name_H-M   'P 1'
#
loop_
_entity.id
_entity.type
_entity.pdbx_description
1 polymer ?
#
loop_
_entity_poly.entity_id
_entity_poly.type
_entity_poly.pdbx_seq_one_letter_code
_entity_poly.pdbx_strand_id
1 'polypeptide(L)'
;MESKINIPYDIYESPNEMIIVMPLGWVKKESIDISIDDYRLVIKWLRQKFSFKEDCIPLKEDCYRGNIEQILELPPQAYFDKIHSKLSVDNILQIIVPKSIVPEKIELEVEYSD
;
A
#
# COMPACT_ATOMS: atom_id res chain seq x y z
N MET A 1 -10.87 -7.58 16.10
CA MET A 1 -10.93 -6.12 16.30
C MET A 1 -10.00 -5.45 15.32
N GLU A 2 -10.50 -4.47 14.61
CA GLU A 2 -9.69 -3.74 13.65
C GLU A 2 -8.62 -2.90 14.32
N SER A 3 -7.47 -2.83 13.69
CA SER A 3 -6.38 -1.98 14.15
C SER A 3 -6.74 -0.51 13.91
N LYS A 4 -6.55 0.32 14.94
CA LYS A 4 -6.71 1.77 14.83
C LYS A 4 -5.36 2.47 14.74
N ILE A 5 -4.30 1.70 14.47
CA ILE A 5 -2.95 2.24 14.38
C ILE A 5 -2.76 2.88 13.01
N ASN A 6 -2.23 4.08 13.04
CA ASN A 6 -1.86 4.81 11.86
C ASN A 6 -0.43 4.44 11.48
N ILE A 7 -0.26 3.75 10.38
CA ILE A 7 1.06 3.37 9.89
C ILE A 7 1.53 4.41 8.89
N PRO A 8 2.67 5.04 9.12
CA PRO A 8 3.20 6.03 8.17
C PRO A 8 3.52 5.40 6.83
N TYR A 9 3.24 6.12 5.77
CA TYR A 9 3.61 5.74 4.42
C TYR A 9 3.86 6.98 3.58
N ASP A 10 4.65 6.82 2.53
CA ASP A 10 4.94 7.88 1.58
C ASP A 10 4.29 7.56 0.25
N ILE A 11 3.85 8.57 -0.46
CA ILE A 11 3.33 8.44 -1.82
C ILE A 11 4.14 9.34 -2.73
N TYR A 12 4.64 8.77 -3.82
CA TYR A 12 5.32 9.50 -4.88
C TYR A 12 4.51 9.34 -6.16
N GLU A 13 4.45 10.39 -6.94
CA GLU A 13 3.64 10.38 -8.17
C GLU A 13 4.42 10.96 -9.34
N SER A 14 4.31 10.29 -10.49
CA SER A 14 4.77 10.76 -11.78
C SER A 14 3.58 10.79 -12.72
N PRO A 15 3.71 11.30 -13.97
CA PRO A 15 2.61 11.22 -14.91
C PRO A 15 2.12 9.79 -15.19
N ASN A 16 3.00 8.81 -15.08
CA ASN A 16 2.72 7.43 -15.47
C ASN A 16 2.36 6.50 -14.31
N GLU A 17 2.70 6.85 -13.08
CA GLU A 17 2.50 5.93 -11.97
C GLU A 17 2.47 6.65 -10.62
N MET A 18 1.91 5.96 -9.65
CA MET A 18 1.97 6.32 -8.24
C MET A 18 2.70 5.20 -7.52
N ILE A 19 3.61 5.57 -6.62
CA ILE A 19 4.37 4.60 -5.84
C ILE A 19 4.07 4.84 -4.37
N ILE A 20 3.59 3.82 -3.70
CA ILE A 20 3.33 3.84 -2.26
C ILE A 20 4.47 3.10 -1.58
N VAL A 21 5.08 3.72 -0.58
CA VAL A 21 6.20 3.15 0.18
C VAL A 21 5.79 3.05 1.64
N MET A 22 5.80 1.84 2.18
CA MET A 22 5.30 1.58 3.53
C MET A 22 6.26 0.66 4.29
N PRO A 23 6.99 1.20 5.29
CA PRO A 23 7.78 0.35 6.16
C PRO A 23 6.89 -0.45 7.09
N LEU A 24 6.99 -1.79 7.06
CA LEU A 24 6.06 -2.63 7.80
C LEU A 24 6.52 -3.01 9.20
N GLY A 25 7.76 -3.15 9.50
CA GLY A 25 8.25 -3.51 10.84
C GLY A 25 7.57 -4.76 11.46
N TRP A 26 8.37 -5.71 11.91
CA TRP A 26 7.93 -6.96 12.55
C TRP A 26 6.88 -7.73 11.76
N VAL A 27 6.92 -7.66 10.45
CA VAL A 27 5.91 -8.29 9.61
C VAL A 27 6.15 -9.79 9.51
N LYS A 28 5.07 -10.54 9.61
CA LYS A 28 5.05 -11.93 9.19
C LYS A 28 4.81 -11.92 7.68
N LYS A 29 5.82 -12.22 6.89
CA LYS A 29 5.79 -12.02 5.43
C LYS A 29 4.63 -12.73 4.75
N GLU A 30 4.33 -13.94 5.20
CA GLU A 30 3.25 -14.75 4.63
C GLU A 30 1.86 -14.17 4.92
N SER A 31 1.77 -13.23 5.86
CA SER A 31 0.50 -12.61 6.24
C SER A 31 0.12 -11.42 5.37
N ILE A 32 1.04 -10.92 4.54
CA ILE A 32 0.77 -9.73 3.73
C ILE A 32 -0.30 -10.06 2.70
N ASP A 33 -1.39 -9.30 2.73
CA ASP A 33 -2.50 -9.44 1.80
C ASP A 33 -2.83 -8.07 1.23
N ILE A 34 -2.81 -7.95 -0.09
CA ILE A 34 -3.10 -6.71 -0.79
C ILE A 34 -4.24 -6.97 -1.74
N SER A 35 -5.30 -6.21 -1.61
CA SER A 35 -6.49 -6.36 -2.46
C SER A 35 -7.03 -5.00 -2.85
N ILE A 36 -7.91 -5.02 -3.83
CA ILE A 36 -8.63 -3.83 -4.28
C ILE A 36 -10.10 -4.07 -3.99
N ASP A 37 -10.70 -3.15 -3.25
CA ASP A 37 -12.10 -3.22 -2.90
C ASP A 37 -12.72 -1.83 -3.09
N ASP A 38 -13.72 -1.74 -3.97
CA ASP A 38 -14.42 -0.50 -4.26
C ASP A 38 -13.46 0.66 -4.60
N TYR A 39 -12.53 0.39 -5.53
CA TYR A 39 -11.51 1.35 -5.99
C TYR A 39 -10.55 1.82 -4.90
N ARG A 40 -10.50 1.09 -3.79
CA ARG A 40 -9.54 1.35 -2.72
C ARG A 40 -8.55 0.21 -2.60
N LEU A 41 -7.34 0.56 -2.21
CA LEU A 41 -6.30 -0.41 -1.95
C LEU A 41 -6.37 -0.79 -0.47
N VAL A 42 -6.53 -2.09 -0.22
CA VAL A 42 -6.62 -2.62 1.15
C VAL A 42 -5.38 -3.47 1.41
N ILE A 43 -4.59 -3.07 2.40
CA ILE A 43 -3.35 -3.76 2.76
C ILE A 43 -3.51 -4.28 4.17
N LYS A 44 -3.33 -5.59 4.33
CA LYS A 44 -3.41 -6.25 5.64
C LYS A 44 -2.14 -7.03 5.90
N TRP A 45 -1.69 -7.02 7.14
CA TRP A 45 -0.58 -7.87 7.55
C TRP A 45 -0.61 -8.10 9.04
N LEU A 46 0.15 -9.10 9.48
CA LEU A 46 0.31 -9.43 10.88
C LEU A 46 1.67 -8.97 11.37
N ARG A 47 1.66 -8.17 12.43
CA ARG A 47 2.88 -7.81 13.15
C ARG A 47 3.05 -8.79 14.30
N GLN A 48 4.13 -9.57 14.28
CA GLN A 48 4.33 -10.65 15.22
C GLN A 48 5.24 -10.25 16.38
N LYS A 49 5.08 -10.98 17.48
CA LYS A 49 5.85 -10.74 18.69
C LYS A 49 7.26 -11.31 18.53
N PHE A 50 8.25 -10.58 19.05
CA PHE A 50 9.60 -11.10 19.21
C PHE A 50 9.61 -12.22 20.24
N SER A 51 10.47 -13.21 19.99
CA SER A 51 10.68 -14.31 20.93
C SER A 51 11.95 -14.04 21.74
N PHE A 52 11.81 -13.94 23.06
CA PHE A 52 12.94 -13.73 23.96
C PHE A 52 13.18 -14.97 24.82
N LYS A 53 14.27 -14.94 25.59
CA LYS A 53 14.54 -15.99 26.56
C LYS A 53 13.44 -16.03 27.62
N GLU A 54 13.17 -17.23 28.14
CA GLU A 54 12.08 -17.43 29.09
C GLU A 54 12.21 -16.62 30.37
N ASP A 55 13.44 -16.28 30.76
CA ASP A 55 13.71 -15.52 31.97
C ASP A 55 13.63 -14.00 31.79
N CYS A 56 13.29 -13.55 30.59
CA CYS A 56 13.14 -12.13 30.32
C CYS A 56 11.74 -11.66 30.64
N ILE A 57 11.65 -10.61 31.42
CA ILE A 57 10.39 -9.98 31.80
C ILE A 57 10.28 -8.65 31.08
N PRO A 58 9.18 -8.37 30.37
CA PRO A 58 9.04 -7.07 29.72
C PRO A 58 8.86 -5.97 30.74
N LEU A 59 9.67 -4.92 30.63
CA LEU A 59 9.54 -3.72 31.46
C LEU A 59 8.71 -2.64 30.78
N LYS A 60 8.63 -2.67 29.46
CA LYS A 60 7.86 -1.74 28.67
C LYS A 60 7.52 -2.37 27.33
N GLU A 61 6.26 -2.33 26.94
CA GLU A 61 5.79 -2.87 25.67
C GLU A 61 4.82 -1.89 25.01
N ASP A 62 5.37 -0.92 24.28
CA ASP A 62 4.57 0.08 23.56
C ASP A 62 4.35 -0.28 22.10
N CYS A 63 5.11 -1.24 21.57
CA CYS A 63 5.00 -1.60 20.16
C CYS A 63 3.75 -2.44 19.91
N TYR A 64 2.97 -2.04 18.94
CA TYR A 64 1.76 -2.78 18.59
C TYR A 64 2.10 -4.14 17.97
N ARG A 65 1.33 -5.14 18.34
CA ARG A 65 1.39 -6.50 17.79
C ARG A 65 -0.01 -6.93 17.43
N GLY A 66 -0.14 -7.65 16.31
CA GLY A 66 -1.43 -8.13 15.87
C GLY A 66 -1.72 -7.74 14.44
N ASN A 67 -2.96 -7.83 14.07
CA ASN A 67 -3.40 -7.55 12.71
C ASN A 67 -3.46 -6.05 12.45
N ILE A 68 -2.94 -5.65 11.29
CA ILE A 68 -2.98 -4.27 10.83
C ILE A 68 -3.70 -4.22 9.49
N GLU A 69 -4.55 -3.24 9.33
CA GLU A 69 -5.24 -2.97 8.07
C GLU A 69 -5.04 -1.51 7.70
N GLN A 70 -4.63 -1.26 6.48
CA GLN A 70 -4.45 0.08 5.93
C GLN A 70 -5.25 0.19 4.65
N ILE A 71 -6.04 1.24 4.53
CA ILE A 71 -6.89 1.47 3.36
C ILE A 71 -6.48 2.79 2.71
N LEU A 72 -6.25 2.76 1.41
CA LEU A 72 -5.81 3.92 0.64
C LEU A 72 -6.71 4.12 -0.56
N GLU A 73 -7.07 5.38 -0.83
CA GLU A 73 -7.81 5.71 -2.03
C GLU A 73 -6.89 5.62 -3.25
N LEU A 74 -7.38 5.01 -4.31
CA LEU A 74 -6.65 4.95 -5.57
C LEU A 74 -7.12 6.07 -6.51
N PRO A 75 -6.21 6.60 -7.34
CA PRO A 75 -6.62 7.62 -8.32
C PRO A 75 -7.54 7.01 -9.38
N PRO A 76 -8.47 7.80 -9.96
CA PRO A 76 -9.37 7.27 -10.98
C PRO A 76 -8.65 6.73 -12.20
N GLN A 77 -7.44 7.22 -12.50
CA GLN A 77 -6.66 6.82 -13.66
C GLN A 77 -5.88 5.52 -13.44
N ALA A 78 -5.98 4.90 -12.27
CA ALA A 78 -5.21 3.70 -11.97
C ALA A 78 -5.61 2.53 -12.87
N TYR A 79 -4.61 1.82 -13.36
CA TYR A 79 -4.81 0.53 -14.03
C TYR A 79 -4.83 -0.56 -12.97
N PHE A 80 -6.00 -0.90 -12.48
CA PHE A 80 -6.17 -1.83 -11.34
C PHE A 80 -5.55 -3.20 -11.61
N ASP A 81 -5.62 -3.66 -12.85
CA ASP A 81 -5.07 -4.97 -13.24
C ASP A 81 -3.55 -4.99 -13.39
N LYS A 82 -2.91 -3.83 -13.32
CA LYS A 82 -1.45 -3.72 -13.45
C LYS A 82 -0.75 -3.31 -12.17
N ILE A 83 -1.49 -3.20 -11.08
CA ILE A 83 -0.90 -2.88 -9.78
C ILE A 83 -0.03 -4.07 -9.35
N HIS A 84 1.17 -3.77 -8.90
CA HIS A 84 2.07 -4.81 -8.40
C HIS A 84 2.83 -4.31 -7.19
N SER A 85 3.37 -5.24 -6.42
CA SER A 85 4.06 -4.91 -5.18
C SER A 85 5.33 -5.71 -5.05
N LYS A 86 6.24 -5.18 -4.24
CA LYS A 86 7.45 -5.88 -3.85
C LYS A 86 7.83 -5.53 -2.42
N LEU A 87 8.40 -6.49 -1.72
CA LEU A 87 8.86 -6.31 -0.34
C LEU A 87 10.38 -6.41 -0.33
N SER A 88 11.05 -5.38 0.18
CA SER A 88 12.50 -5.37 0.32
C SER A 88 12.95 -6.28 1.47
N VAL A 89 14.25 -6.55 1.53
CA VAL A 89 14.83 -7.32 2.65
C VAL A 89 14.67 -6.59 3.98
N ASP A 90 14.50 -5.27 3.95
CA ASP A 90 14.30 -4.45 5.14
C ASP A 90 12.82 -4.32 5.51
N ASN A 91 11.95 -5.12 4.90
CA ASN A 91 10.51 -5.13 5.14
C ASN A 91 9.83 -3.80 4.76
N ILE A 92 10.33 -3.18 3.71
CA ILE A 92 9.69 -2.02 3.11
C ILE A 92 8.85 -2.49 1.94
N LEU A 93 7.55 -2.26 2.04
CA LEU A 93 6.61 -2.62 0.98
C LEU A 93 6.51 -1.47 -0.01
N GLN A 94 6.70 -1.78 -1.29
CA GLN A 94 6.43 -0.84 -2.38
C GLN A 94 5.24 -1.35 -3.18
N ILE A 95 4.30 -0.46 -3.43
CA ILE A 95 3.15 -0.77 -4.28
C ILE A 95 3.19 0.20 -5.44
N ILE A 96 3.29 -0.34 -6.64
CA ILE A 96 3.37 0.45 -7.87
C ILE A 96 2.01 0.43 -8.54
N VAL A 97 1.44 1.62 -8.73
CA VAL A 97 0.11 1.80 -9.32
C VAL A 97 0.29 2.54 -10.65
N PRO A 98 0.33 1.82 -11.78
CA PRO A 98 0.36 2.46 -13.08
C PRO A 98 -0.91 3.27 -13.33
N LYS A 99 -0.77 4.40 -14.00
CA LYS A 99 -1.88 5.29 -14.32
C LYS A 99 -1.95 5.55 -15.81
N SER A 100 -3.16 5.77 -16.31
CA SER A 100 -3.32 6.28 -17.67
C SER A 100 -2.84 7.73 -17.70
N ILE A 101 -2.18 8.09 -18.80
CA ILE A 101 -1.77 9.48 -19.03
C ILE A 101 -2.96 10.25 -19.54
N VAL A 102 -3.32 11.33 -18.83
CA VAL A 102 -4.36 12.24 -19.31
C VAL A 102 -3.65 13.42 -19.96
N PRO A 103 -3.77 13.61 -21.28
CA PRO A 103 -3.14 14.75 -21.91
C PRO A 103 -3.78 16.06 -21.46
N GLU A 104 -2.94 17.10 -21.31
CA GLU A 104 -3.41 18.42 -20.89
C GLU A 104 -4.37 19.03 -21.90
N LYS A 105 -4.19 18.70 -23.17
CA LYS A 105 -5.02 19.22 -24.24
C LYS A 105 -5.28 18.15 -25.27
N ILE A 106 -6.54 18.00 -25.63
CA ILE A 106 -6.95 17.09 -26.69
C ILE A 106 -7.61 17.95 -27.78
N GLU A 107 -7.08 17.89 -28.98
CA GLU A 107 -7.72 18.52 -30.13
C GLU A 107 -8.53 17.46 -30.88
N LEU A 108 -9.78 17.78 -31.13
CA LEU A 108 -10.67 16.88 -31.85
C LEU A 108 -10.88 17.39 -33.28
N GLU A 109 -10.86 16.46 -34.19
CA GLU A 109 -11.20 16.78 -35.59
C GLU A 109 -12.70 16.97 -35.72
N VAL A 110 -13.06 17.95 -36.55
CA VAL A 110 -14.46 18.20 -36.86
C VAL A 110 -14.75 17.65 -38.24
N GLU A 111 -15.65 16.69 -38.31
CA GLU A 111 -16.15 16.22 -39.60
C GLU A 111 -17.24 17.13 -40.09
N TYR A 112 -17.13 17.51 -41.38
CA TYR A 112 -18.14 18.33 -42.01
C TYR A 112 -18.99 17.44 -42.90
N SER A 113 -20.28 17.41 -42.60
CA SER A 113 -21.22 16.66 -43.46
C SER A 113 -21.82 17.59 -44.54
N ASP A 114 -21.91 17.09 -45.73
CA ASP A 114 -22.47 17.82 -46.87
C ASP A 114 -24.01 17.77 -46.89
#